data_8bd308ac49cded147049bc085b8662ea
#
_entry.id   8bd308ac49cded147049bc085b8662ea
#
_cell.length_a   1.000
_cell.length_b   1.000
_cell.length_c   1.000
_cell.angle_alpha   90.00
_cell.angle_beta   90.00
_cell.angle_gamma   90.00
#
_symmetry.space_group_name_H-M   'P 1'
#
loop_
_entity.id
_entity.type
_entity.pdbx_description
1 polymer ?
#
loop_
_entity_poly.entity_id
_entity_poly.type
_entity_poly.pdbx_seq_one_letter_code
_entity_poly.pdbx_strand_id
1 'polypeptide(L)'
;MQIAGEEIERLRRQIMEQIDLTRTVEDEEVYQLIEAQVRDFARERMLTLGEREAVVQTLFYSLRKLDVLQELLEDPTITEIMVNGAEHIFYEKAGRLYKAEYGFSSKEKLNDVIQQMAGYSNRMVNEASPIVDTRLADGSRVNIVLEPVAIDGSAVTIRKFPENPIGMEDLIRMGSISQEAADLLKILVRCGYNIFISGGTGSGKTTFLNALSQYIPREERIITVEDSAELQLLDKPNLVRLETRNANTEGVTPITCLLY
;
A
#
# COMPACT_ATOMS: atom_id res chain seq x y z
N MET A 1 29.13 -8.97 1.40
CA MET A 1 29.06 -10.23 0.60
C MET A 1 27.57 -10.53 0.47
N GLN A 2 27.03 -10.53 -0.74
CA GLN A 2 25.59 -10.81 -0.95
C GLN A 2 25.35 -12.29 -0.65
N ILE A 3 24.45 -12.58 0.30
CA ILE A 3 24.02 -13.95 0.57
C ILE A 3 23.22 -14.42 -0.65
N ALA A 4 23.53 -15.62 -1.16
CA ALA A 4 22.88 -16.13 -2.34
C ALA A 4 21.40 -16.36 -2.07
N GLY A 5 20.53 -16.01 -3.02
CA GLY A 5 19.07 -16.20 -2.90
C GLY A 5 18.68 -17.65 -2.56
N GLU A 6 19.43 -18.64 -3.08
CA GLU A 6 19.25 -20.05 -2.76
C GLU A 6 19.43 -20.40 -1.28
N GLU A 7 20.33 -19.68 -0.59
CA GLU A 7 20.58 -19.88 0.85
C GLU A 7 19.43 -19.33 1.69
N ILE A 8 18.88 -18.16 1.29
CA ILE A 8 17.69 -17.58 1.92
C ILE A 8 16.48 -18.50 1.74
N GLU A 9 16.28 -19.04 0.54
CA GLU A 9 15.19 -19.98 0.27
C GLU A 9 15.35 -21.32 1.04
N ARG A 10 16.58 -21.78 1.26
CA ARG A 10 16.82 -22.95 2.09
C ARG A 10 16.46 -22.68 3.55
N LEU A 11 16.91 -21.56 4.12
CA LEU A 11 16.57 -21.16 5.49
C LEU A 11 15.06 -20.99 5.65
N ARG A 12 14.41 -20.33 4.70
CA ARG A 12 12.95 -20.15 4.68
C ARG A 12 12.22 -21.49 4.78
N ARG A 13 12.60 -22.50 3.96
CA ARG A 13 12.00 -23.83 4.02
C ARG A 13 12.20 -24.49 5.38
N GLN A 14 13.41 -24.44 5.94
CA GLN A 14 13.69 -25.01 7.24
C GLN A 14 12.87 -24.39 8.37
N ILE A 15 12.63 -23.08 8.31
CA ILE A 15 11.79 -22.37 9.27
C ILE A 15 10.30 -22.77 9.07
N MET A 16 9.82 -22.85 7.84
CA MET A 16 8.45 -23.26 7.53
C MET A 16 8.12 -24.67 8.05
N GLU A 17 9.07 -25.61 7.98
CA GLU A 17 8.91 -26.96 8.51
C GLU A 17 8.77 -27.01 10.04
N GLN A 18 9.22 -25.97 10.74
CA GLN A 18 9.14 -25.87 12.21
C GLN A 18 7.88 -25.11 12.68
N ILE A 19 7.22 -24.40 11.79
CA ILE A 19 5.98 -23.67 12.11
C ILE A 19 4.82 -24.65 12.20
N ASP A 20 4.16 -24.70 13.35
CA ASP A 20 2.94 -25.48 13.54
C ASP A 20 1.74 -24.79 12.87
N LEU A 21 1.42 -25.22 11.63
CA LEU A 21 0.31 -24.67 10.86
C LEU A 21 -1.08 -25.07 11.38
N THR A 22 -1.16 -25.90 12.43
CA THR A 22 -2.45 -26.32 13.00
C THR A 22 -3.05 -25.27 13.95
N ARG A 23 -2.26 -24.27 14.33
CA ARG A 23 -2.67 -23.16 15.20
C ARG A 23 -2.23 -21.82 14.63
N THR A 24 -2.84 -20.75 15.14
CA THR A 24 -2.35 -19.39 14.87
C THR A 24 -1.01 -19.19 15.56
N VAL A 25 0.01 -18.82 14.79
CA VAL A 25 1.36 -18.54 15.28
C VAL A 25 1.56 -17.02 15.23
N GLU A 26 1.91 -16.43 16.37
CA GLU A 26 2.13 -14.99 16.47
C GLU A 26 3.45 -14.56 15.80
N ASP A 27 3.50 -13.30 15.35
CA ASP A 27 4.68 -12.73 14.67
C ASP A 27 5.95 -12.85 15.52
N GLU A 28 5.84 -12.66 16.83
CA GLU A 28 6.96 -12.77 17.77
C GLU A 28 7.54 -14.18 17.81
N GLU A 29 6.70 -15.21 17.79
CA GLU A 29 7.14 -16.61 17.79
C GLU A 29 7.88 -16.95 16.48
N VAL A 30 7.36 -16.48 15.35
CA VAL A 30 8.03 -16.65 14.05
C VAL A 30 9.38 -15.92 14.03
N TYR A 31 9.41 -14.71 14.57
CA TYR A 31 10.65 -13.93 14.67
C TYR A 31 11.73 -14.66 15.49
N GLN A 32 11.37 -15.24 16.63
CA GLN A 32 12.29 -16.02 17.46
C GLN A 32 12.81 -17.28 16.76
N LEU A 33 11.95 -17.98 15.99
CA LEU A 33 12.39 -19.11 15.17
C LEU A 33 13.39 -18.69 14.09
N ILE A 34 13.13 -17.58 13.42
CA ILE A 34 14.04 -17.01 12.42
C ILE A 34 15.38 -16.67 13.07
N GLU A 35 15.38 -15.96 14.20
CA GLU A 35 16.61 -15.60 14.89
C GLU A 35 17.44 -16.82 15.31
N ALA A 36 16.80 -17.89 15.77
CA ALA A 36 17.47 -19.12 16.15
C ALA A 36 18.18 -19.76 14.95
N GLN A 37 17.48 -19.90 13.82
CA GLN A 37 18.04 -20.49 12.60
C GLN A 37 19.15 -19.62 11.98
N VAL A 38 18.93 -18.31 11.93
CA VAL A 38 19.92 -17.37 11.37
C VAL A 38 21.16 -17.28 12.26
N ARG A 39 21.04 -17.49 13.57
CA ARG A 39 22.19 -17.50 14.51
C ARG A 39 23.20 -18.58 14.15
N ASP A 40 22.74 -19.79 13.86
CA ASP A 40 23.60 -20.90 13.50
C ASP A 40 24.21 -20.71 12.11
N PHE A 41 23.40 -20.29 11.15
CA PHE A 41 23.86 -19.92 9.81
C PHE A 41 24.91 -18.79 9.84
N ALA A 42 24.68 -17.74 10.65
CA ALA A 42 25.60 -16.62 10.78
C ALA A 42 26.96 -17.02 11.36
N ARG A 43 27.00 -18.00 12.27
CA ARG A 43 28.25 -18.54 12.83
C ARG A 43 29.05 -19.30 11.78
N GLU A 44 28.39 -20.11 10.97
CA GLU A 44 29.04 -20.87 9.89
C GLU A 44 29.62 -19.96 8.80
N ARG A 45 28.93 -18.87 8.49
CA ARG A 45 29.28 -17.92 7.41
C ARG A 45 30.08 -16.70 7.89
N MET A 46 30.33 -16.57 9.20
CA MET A 46 31.01 -15.40 9.80
C MET A 46 30.37 -14.06 9.42
N LEU A 47 29.02 -14.00 9.42
CA LEU A 47 28.29 -12.77 9.10
C LEU A 47 28.50 -11.70 10.15
N THR A 48 28.59 -10.46 9.71
CA THR A 48 28.55 -9.28 10.57
C THR A 48 27.16 -9.13 11.22
N LEU A 49 27.07 -8.34 12.28
CA LEU A 49 25.80 -8.08 12.95
C LEU A 49 24.75 -7.51 11.98
N GLY A 50 25.12 -6.52 11.16
CA GLY A 50 24.22 -5.91 10.19
C GLY A 50 23.76 -6.89 9.10
N GLU A 51 24.65 -7.75 8.58
CA GLU A 51 24.27 -8.80 7.63
C GLU A 51 23.30 -9.81 8.25
N ARG A 52 23.52 -10.19 9.51
CA ARG A 52 22.61 -11.07 10.25
C ARG A 52 21.22 -10.44 10.41
N GLU A 53 21.15 -9.18 10.82
CA GLU A 53 19.89 -8.44 10.96
C GLU A 53 19.16 -8.35 9.63
N ALA A 54 19.85 -8.06 8.53
CA ALA A 54 19.27 -8.03 7.18
C ALA A 54 18.67 -9.38 6.78
N VAL A 55 19.35 -10.51 7.08
CA VAL A 55 18.82 -11.87 6.81
C VAL A 55 17.57 -12.15 7.63
N VAL A 56 17.56 -11.81 8.92
CA VAL A 56 16.40 -11.98 9.79
C VAL A 56 15.21 -11.20 9.24
N GLN A 57 15.42 -9.94 8.86
CA GLN A 57 14.38 -9.09 8.33
C GLN A 57 13.84 -9.59 6.98
N THR A 58 14.72 -9.99 6.06
CA THR A 58 14.33 -10.58 4.77
C THR A 58 13.47 -11.83 4.96
N LEU A 59 13.87 -12.74 5.85
CA LEU A 59 13.11 -13.96 6.13
C LEU A 59 11.76 -13.64 6.79
N PHE A 60 11.72 -12.70 7.72
CA PHE A 60 10.49 -12.28 8.36
C PHE A 60 9.51 -11.66 7.35
N TYR A 61 9.99 -10.78 6.49
CA TYR A 61 9.18 -10.18 5.44
C TYR A 61 8.64 -11.24 4.47
N SER A 62 9.47 -12.22 4.10
CA SER A 62 9.07 -13.30 3.20
C SER A 62 8.04 -14.28 3.81
N LEU A 63 8.03 -14.44 5.13
CA LEU A 63 7.14 -15.39 5.83
C LEU A 63 5.85 -14.76 6.36
N ARG A 64 5.89 -13.47 6.74
CA ARG A 64 4.81 -12.81 7.49
C ARG A 64 4.30 -11.52 6.88
N LYS A 65 5.01 -10.97 5.90
CA LYS A 65 4.70 -9.69 5.26
C LYS A 65 4.63 -9.87 3.74
N LEU A 66 4.76 -8.79 3.00
CA LEU A 66 4.66 -8.79 1.54
C LEU A 66 6.00 -8.98 0.83
N ASP A 67 6.89 -9.80 1.42
CA ASP A 67 8.20 -10.16 0.86
C ASP A 67 9.04 -8.92 0.49
N VAL A 68 9.64 -8.93 -0.69
CA VAL A 68 10.49 -7.84 -1.22
C VAL A 68 9.77 -6.49 -1.34
N LEU A 69 8.44 -6.47 -1.35
CA LEU A 69 7.66 -5.23 -1.38
C LEU A 69 7.59 -4.54 -0.02
N GLN A 70 7.84 -5.26 1.08
CA GLN A 70 7.64 -4.72 2.41
C GLN A 70 8.56 -3.54 2.70
N GLU A 71 9.83 -3.61 2.30
CA GLU A 71 10.79 -2.51 2.46
C GLU A 71 10.35 -1.25 1.71
N LEU A 72 9.82 -1.40 0.48
CA LEU A 72 9.30 -0.28 -0.30
C LEU A 72 8.01 0.30 0.32
N LEU A 73 7.20 -0.56 0.93
CA LEU A 73 5.98 -0.13 1.63
C LEU A 73 6.30 0.65 2.91
N GLU A 74 7.36 0.31 3.61
CA GLU A 74 7.78 0.98 4.84
C GLU A 74 8.53 2.30 4.59
N ASP A 75 9.09 2.53 3.38
CA ASP A 75 9.72 3.81 3.05
C ASP A 75 8.65 4.91 2.81
N PRO A 76 8.48 5.89 3.72
CA PRO A 76 7.43 6.92 3.61
C PRO A 76 7.65 7.87 2.42
N THR A 77 8.82 7.85 1.79
CA THR A 77 9.15 8.70 0.66
C THR A 77 8.72 8.11 -0.68
N ILE A 78 8.35 6.83 -0.71
CA ILE A 78 7.81 6.13 -1.87
C ILE A 78 6.30 6.35 -1.93
N THR A 79 5.80 6.76 -3.09
CA THR A 79 4.38 7.05 -3.34
C THR A 79 3.67 5.95 -4.11
N GLU A 80 4.37 5.25 -4.99
CA GLU A 80 3.81 4.20 -5.82
C GLU A 80 4.83 3.07 -6.02
N ILE A 81 4.34 1.82 -6.07
CA ILE A 81 5.14 0.61 -6.34
C ILE A 81 4.47 -0.12 -7.49
N MET A 82 5.25 -0.51 -8.50
CA MET A 82 4.76 -1.19 -9.69
C MET A 82 5.57 -2.48 -9.91
N VAL A 83 4.88 -3.61 -9.94
CA VAL A 83 5.45 -4.93 -10.22
C VAL A 83 5.01 -5.35 -11.60
N ASN A 84 5.95 -5.62 -12.49
CA ASN A 84 5.72 -6.07 -13.85
C ASN A 84 6.35 -7.47 -14.02
N GLY A 85 5.61 -8.51 -13.69
CA GLY A 85 6.15 -9.86 -13.52
C GLY A 85 7.07 -9.99 -12.30
N ALA A 86 7.64 -11.18 -12.09
CA ALA A 86 8.45 -11.45 -10.89
C ALA A 86 9.78 -10.66 -10.84
N GLU A 87 10.34 -10.35 -12.00
CA GLU A 87 11.72 -9.81 -12.09
C GLU A 87 11.80 -8.28 -12.06
N HIS A 88 10.70 -7.57 -12.29
CA HIS A 88 10.71 -6.15 -12.55
C HIS A 88 9.83 -5.38 -11.55
N ILE A 89 10.49 -4.75 -10.60
CA ILE A 89 9.85 -3.87 -9.62
C ILE A 89 10.32 -2.45 -9.86
N PHE A 90 9.36 -1.54 -9.97
CA PHE A 90 9.60 -0.10 -10.07
C PHE A 90 8.91 0.60 -8.91
N TYR A 91 9.42 1.76 -8.54
CA TYR A 91 8.80 2.59 -7.52
C TYR A 91 8.96 4.07 -7.83
N GLU A 92 7.99 4.87 -7.40
CA GLU A 92 8.04 6.31 -7.49
C GLU A 92 8.48 6.91 -6.16
N LYS A 93 9.47 7.80 -6.24
CA LYS A 93 9.99 8.57 -5.12
C LYS A 93 10.24 10.00 -5.55
N ALA A 94 9.63 10.98 -4.84
CA ALA A 94 9.73 12.41 -5.17
C ALA A 94 9.36 12.74 -6.64
N GLY A 95 8.34 12.08 -7.20
CA GLY A 95 7.87 12.28 -8.57
C GLY A 95 8.80 11.70 -9.66
N ARG A 96 9.73 10.83 -9.30
CA ARG A 96 10.64 10.15 -10.23
C ARG A 96 10.52 8.64 -10.09
N LEU A 97 10.59 7.95 -11.23
CA LEU A 97 10.58 6.50 -11.30
C LEU A 97 11.99 5.93 -11.13
N TYR A 98 12.09 4.89 -10.31
CA TYR A 98 13.28 4.10 -10.08
C TYR A 98 12.97 2.62 -10.32
N LYS A 99 13.98 1.86 -10.74
CA LYS A 99 13.92 0.41 -10.82
C LYS A 99 14.61 -0.17 -9.58
N ALA A 100 13.97 -1.10 -8.89
CA ALA A 100 14.61 -1.87 -7.82
C ALA A 100 15.67 -2.81 -8.41
N GLU A 101 16.76 -3.02 -7.68
CA GLU A 101 17.85 -3.94 -8.06
C GLU A 101 17.52 -5.41 -7.75
N TYR A 102 16.33 -5.66 -7.24
CA TYR A 102 15.83 -6.98 -6.85
C TYR A 102 14.41 -7.20 -7.39
N GLY A 103 13.98 -8.46 -7.37
CA GLY A 103 12.65 -8.90 -7.72
C GLY A 103 12.22 -10.08 -6.85
N PHE A 104 11.10 -10.68 -7.15
CA PHE A 104 10.66 -11.93 -6.52
C PHE A 104 11.52 -13.09 -6.96
N SER A 105 11.74 -14.05 -6.06
CA SER A 105 12.55 -15.24 -6.34
C SER A 105 11.93 -16.15 -7.41
N SER A 106 10.62 -16.09 -7.60
CA SER A 106 9.90 -16.84 -8.64
C SER A 106 8.51 -16.24 -8.91
N LYS A 107 7.86 -16.71 -9.99
CA LYS A 107 6.47 -16.37 -10.32
C LYS A 107 5.49 -16.88 -9.25
N GLU A 108 5.75 -18.05 -8.70
CA GLU A 108 4.94 -18.66 -7.64
C GLU A 108 4.95 -17.76 -6.40
N LYS A 109 6.13 -17.24 -6.04
CA LYS A 109 6.25 -16.32 -4.89
C LYS A 109 5.50 -15.02 -5.11
N LEU A 110 5.55 -14.44 -6.30
CA LEU A 110 4.73 -13.29 -6.66
C LEU A 110 3.23 -13.62 -6.51
N ASN A 111 2.80 -14.78 -6.99
CA ASN A 111 1.41 -15.21 -6.90
C ASN A 111 0.97 -15.41 -5.43
N ASP A 112 1.81 -15.97 -4.57
CA ASP A 112 1.53 -16.09 -3.13
C ASP A 112 1.27 -14.72 -2.50
N VAL A 113 2.14 -13.74 -2.80
CA VAL A 113 1.99 -12.36 -2.31
C VAL A 113 0.73 -11.69 -2.88
N ILE A 114 0.40 -11.93 -4.14
CA ILE A 114 -0.85 -11.46 -4.76
C ILE A 114 -2.07 -12.02 -4.03
N GLN A 115 -2.11 -13.33 -3.76
CA GLN A 115 -3.21 -13.96 -3.01
C GLN A 115 -3.32 -13.40 -1.59
N GLN A 116 -2.20 -13.15 -0.94
CA GLN A 116 -2.17 -12.53 0.37
C GLN A 116 -2.77 -11.11 0.34
N MET A 117 -2.38 -10.27 -0.64
CA MET A 117 -2.93 -8.92 -0.80
C MET A 117 -4.44 -8.94 -1.06
N ALA A 118 -4.91 -9.82 -1.94
CA ALA A 118 -6.34 -9.98 -2.21
C ALA A 118 -7.11 -10.44 -0.96
N GLY A 119 -6.53 -11.32 -0.16
CA GLY A 119 -7.08 -11.86 1.07
C GLY A 119 -7.34 -10.79 2.16
N TYR A 120 -6.54 -9.72 2.24
CA TYR A 120 -6.77 -8.63 3.21
C TYR A 120 -8.13 -7.95 3.08
N SER A 121 -8.71 -7.95 1.89
CA SER A 121 -10.02 -7.34 1.61
C SER A 121 -11.09 -8.38 1.28
N ASN A 122 -10.88 -9.67 1.61
CA ASN A 122 -11.76 -10.77 1.24
C ASN A 122 -12.10 -10.79 -0.27
N ARG A 123 -11.12 -10.44 -1.11
CA ARG A 123 -11.25 -10.51 -2.57
C ARG A 123 -10.59 -11.80 -3.06
N MET A 124 -11.21 -12.40 -4.06
CA MET A 124 -10.59 -13.51 -4.79
C MET A 124 -10.04 -13.00 -6.12
N VAL A 125 -8.81 -13.38 -6.41
CA VAL A 125 -8.16 -13.13 -7.70
C VAL A 125 -7.74 -14.47 -8.29
N ASN A 126 -8.24 -14.78 -9.48
CA ASN A 126 -7.97 -16.03 -10.20
C ASN A 126 -8.20 -15.83 -11.71
N GLU A 127 -8.03 -16.88 -12.49
CA GLU A 127 -8.23 -16.83 -13.95
C GLU A 127 -9.65 -16.40 -14.38
N ALA A 128 -10.68 -16.68 -13.57
CA ALA A 128 -12.05 -16.26 -13.86
C ALA A 128 -12.30 -14.77 -13.47
N SER A 129 -11.50 -14.24 -12.55
CA SER A 129 -11.52 -12.83 -12.14
C SER A 129 -10.08 -12.32 -12.06
N PRO A 130 -9.43 -12.09 -13.22
CA PRO A 130 -8.01 -11.81 -13.28
C PRO A 130 -7.64 -10.36 -12.94
N ILE A 131 -8.61 -9.45 -12.84
CA ILE A 131 -8.40 -8.04 -12.51
C ILE A 131 -9.12 -7.75 -11.20
N VAL A 132 -8.36 -7.30 -10.21
CA VAL A 132 -8.89 -6.99 -8.88
C VAL A 132 -8.31 -5.67 -8.36
N ASP A 133 -9.19 -4.79 -7.92
CA ASP A 133 -8.85 -3.64 -7.08
C ASP A 133 -9.08 -4.01 -5.61
N THR A 134 -8.07 -3.83 -4.79
CA THR A 134 -8.10 -4.13 -3.35
C THR A 134 -7.34 -3.07 -2.55
N ARG A 135 -7.27 -3.26 -1.23
CA ARG A 135 -6.52 -2.39 -0.33
C ARG A 135 -5.69 -3.19 0.65
N LEU A 136 -4.53 -2.66 1.01
CA LEU A 136 -3.76 -3.15 2.13
C LEU A 136 -4.36 -2.64 3.46
N ALA A 137 -3.86 -3.18 4.56
CA ALA A 137 -4.31 -2.81 5.91
C ALA A 137 -4.04 -1.33 6.26
N ASP A 138 -3.01 -0.73 5.67
CA ASP A 138 -2.66 0.70 5.80
C ASP A 138 -3.54 1.63 4.95
N GLY A 139 -4.47 1.06 4.16
CA GLY A 139 -5.34 1.80 3.25
C GLY A 139 -4.76 2.00 1.83
N SER A 140 -3.52 1.61 1.57
CA SER A 140 -2.89 1.68 0.25
C SER A 140 -3.72 0.92 -0.78
N ARG A 141 -3.97 1.55 -1.93
CA ARG A 141 -4.74 0.96 -3.03
C ARG A 141 -3.87 0.01 -3.83
N VAL A 142 -4.39 -1.17 -4.12
CA VAL A 142 -3.72 -2.20 -4.91
C VAL A 142 -4.57 -2.57 -6.11
N ASN A 143 -4.02 -2.43 -7.30
CA ASN A 143 -4.57 -2.99 -8.53
C ASN A 143 -3.75 -4.21 -8.93
N ILE A 144 -4.42 -5.33 -9.18
CA ILE A 144 -3.82 -6.60 -9.55
C ILE A 144 -4.37 -7.02 -10.91
N VAL A 145 -3.49 -7.42 -11.81
CA VAL A 145 -3.84 -7.99 -13.11
C VAL A 145 -3.04 -9.27 -13.30
N LEU A 146 -3.73 -10.42 -13.39
CA LEU A 146 -3.09 -11.73 -13.57
C LEU A 146 -2.82 -12.07 -15.03
N GLU A 147 -1.92 -13.02 -15.26
CA GLU A 147 -1.85 -13.78 -16.52
C GLU A 147 -3.19 -14.50 -16.77
N PRO A 148 -3.67 -14.64 -18.03
CA PRO A 148 -3.04 -14.21 -19.28
C PRO A 148 -3.41 -12.79 -19.71
N VAL A 149 -4.15 -12.01 -18.89
CA VAL A 149 -4.50 -10.63 -19.23
C VAL A 149 -3.26 -9.74 -19.22
N ALA A 150 -2.41 -9.90 -18.21
CA ALA A 150 -1.07 -9.33 -18.18
C ALA A 150 -0.11 -10.24 -18.95
N ILE A 151 0.26 -9.86 -20.17
CA ILE A 151 0.98 -10.71 -21.13
C ILE A 151 2.42 -11.03 -20.63
N ASP A 152 3.08 -10.09 -20.04
CA ASP A 152 4.49 -10.19 -19.60
C ASP A 152 4.65 -10.71 -18.15
N GLY A 153 3.60 -11.27 -17.59
CA GLY A 153 3.53 -11.73 -16.20
C GLY A 153 2.55 -10.92 -15.38
N SER A 154 2.09 -11.48 -14.26
CA SER A 154 1.15 -10.79 -13.37
C SER A 154 1.67 -9.41 -12.96
N ALA A 155 0.81 -8.40 -13.05
CA ALA A 155 1.15 -7.01 -12.72
C ALA A 155 0.45 -6.59 -11.43
N VAL A 156 1.16 -5.84 -10.59
CA VAL A 156 0.61 -5.25 -9.37
C VAL A 156 1.03 -3.79 -9.30
N THR A 157 0.06 -2.92 -9.07
CA THR A 157 0.32 -1.50 -8.80
C THR A 157 -0.19 -1.16 -7.41
N ILE A 158 0.68 -0.67 -6.55
CA ILE A 158 0.34 -0.24 -5.19
C ILE A 158 0.52 1.26 -5.11
N ARG A 159 -0.56 1.99 -4.89
CA ARG A 159 -0.53 3.43 -4.62
C ARG A 159 -0.65 3.63 -3.12
N LYS A 160 0.45 4.09 -2.52
CA LYS A 160 0.53 4.24 -1.07
C LYS A 160 -0.39 5.35 -0.57
N PHE A 161 -0.96 5.07 0.57
CA PHE A 161 -1.77 6.04 1.30
C PHE A 161 -0.82 6.90 2.17
N PRO A 162 -0.74 8.22 1.96
CA PRO A 162 0.20 9.04 2.71
C PRO A 162 -0.19 9.06 4.20
N GLU A 163 0.76 8.74 5.08
CA GLU A 163 0.55 8.80 6.54
C GLU A 163 0.25 10.23 7.01
N ASN A 164 0.93 11.20 6.40
CA ASN A 164 0.76 12.62 6.69
C ASN A 164 0.23 13.34 5.44
N PRO A 165 -1.08 13.59 5.36
CA PRO A 165 -1.62 14.33 4.23
C PRO A 165 -1.09 15.78 4.22
N ILE A 166 -0.80 16.26 3.01
CA ILE A 166 -0.36 17.64 2.80
C ILE A 166 -1.47 18.59 3.28
N GLY A 167 -1.13 19.44 4.25
CA GLY A 167 -2.03 20.46 4.78
C GLY A 167 -1.99 21.78 4.01
N MET A 168 -2.86 22.71 4.37
CA MET A 168 -2.89 24.03 3.74
C MET A 168 -1.60 24.81 3.98
N GLU A 169 -1.01 24.69 5.17
CA GLU A 169 0.27 25.33 5.49
C GLU A 169 1.43 24.84 4.62
N ASP A 170 1.41 23.54 4.29
CA ASP A 170 2.38 22.96 3.38
C ASP A 170 2.22 23.48 1.96
N LEU A 171 0.98 23.62 1.48
CA LEU A 171 0.67 24.19 0.17
C LEU A 171 1.12 25.65 0.06
N ILE A 172 0.96 26.44 1.12
CA ILE A 172 1.46 27.81 1.20
C ILE A 172 2.99 27.84 1.17
N ARG A 173 3.63 26.98 1.97
CA ARG A 173 5.11 26.87 2.00
C ARG A 173 5.71 26.46 0.66
N MET A 174 5.02 25.58 -0.06
CA MET A 174 5.41 25.16 -1.42
C MET A 174 5.10 26.21 -2.49
N GLY A 175 4.42 27.30 -2.17
CA GLY A 175 4.02 28.34 -3.13
C GLY A 175 2.88 27.92 -4.07
N SER A 176 2.16 26.85 -3.72
CA SER A 176 1.00 26.38 -4.51
C SER A 176 -0.22 27.28 -4.35
N ILE A 177 -0.31 27.99 -3.22
CA ILE A 177 -1.37 28.97 -2.93
C ILE A 177 -0.79 30.10 -2.07
N SER A 178 -1.31 31.33 -2.22
CA SER A 178 -0.94 32.44 -1.34
C SER A 178 -1.68 32.38 0.00
N GLN A 179 -1.14 33.03 1.03
CA GLN A 179 -1.77 33.12 2.35
C GLN A 179 -3.15 33.77 2.26
N GLU A 180 -3.28 34.86 1.48
CA GLU A 180 -4.54 35.59 1.33
C GLU A 180 -5.63 34.73 0.68
N ALA A 181 -5.26 33.94 -0.33
CA ALA A 181 -6.18 33.03 -0.98
C ALA A 181 -6.61 31.89 -0.03
N ALA A 182 -5.69 31.36 0.77
CA ALA A 182 -6.00 30.34 1.78
C ALA A 182 -6.95 30.88 2.86
N ASP A 183 -6.74 32.12 3.31
CA ASP A 183 -7.61 32.79 4.31
C ASP A 183 -9.01 33.03 3.74
N LEU A 184 -9.13 33.44 2.47
CA LEU A 184 -10.42 33.60 1.79
C LEU A 184 -11.14 32.23 1.71
N LEU A 185 -10.46 31.18 1.26
CA LEU A 185 -11.05 29.84 1.15
C LEU A 185 -11.50 29.31 2.52
N LYS A 186 -10.75 29.56 3.58
CA LYS A 186 -11.15 29.22 4.95
C LYS A 186 -12.47 29.86 5.34
N ILE A 187 -12.68 31.14 4.99
CA ILE A 187 -13.95 31.84 5.24
C ILE A 187 -15.06 31.18 4.41
N LEU A 188 -14.84 30.93 3.12
CA LEU A 188 -15.85 30.34 2.24
C LEU A 188 -16.29 28.95 2.71
N VAL A 189 -15.35 28.09 3.15
CA VAL A 189 -15.66 26.77 3.70
C VAL A 189 -16.51 26.91 4.96
N ARG A 190 -16.13 27.78 5.90
CA ARG A 190 -16.88 28.01 7.15
C ARG A 190 -18.28 28.60 6.94
N CYS A 191 -18.46 29.35 5.87
CA CYS A 191 -19.76 29.89 5.49
C CYS A 191 -20.63 28.91 4.68
N GLY A 192 -20.15 27.68 4.41
CA GLY A 192 -20.92 26.67 3.70
C GLY A 192 -21.07 26.91 2.21
N TYR A 193 -20.15 27.63 1.57
CA TYR A 193 -20.17 27.83 0.12
C TYR A 193 -19.89 26.52 -0.64
N ASN A 194 -20.55 26.36 -1.78
CA ASN A 194 -20.23 25.29 -2.72
C ASN A 194 -18.89 25.60 -3.41
N ILE A 195 -17.94 24.67 -3.33
CA ILE A 195 -16.61 24.82 -3.90
C ILE A 195 -16.36 23.70 -4.90
N PHE A 196 -15.98 24.05 -6.14
CA PHE A 196 -15.57 23.12 -7.15
C PHE A 196 -14.06 23.16 -7.37
N ILE A 197 -13.40 21.98 -7.31
CA ILE A 197 -11.98 21.83 -7.59
C ILE A 197 -11.83 21.04 -8.87
N SER A 198 -11.24 21.65 -9.90
CA SER A 198 -11.03 21.04 -11.21
C SER A 198 -9.57 21.10 -11.63
N GLY A 199 -9.18 20.18 -12.50
CA GLY A 199 -7.81 20.09 -13.02
C GLY A 199 -7.55 18.72 -13.67
N GLY A 200 -6.42 18.57 -14.34
CA GLY A 200 -6.01 17.31 -14.96
C GLY A 200 -5.65 16.22 -13.94
N THR A 201 -5.39 15.01 -14.43
CA THR A 201 -4.88 13.93 -13.59
C THR A 201 -3.50 14.32 -13.02
N GLY A 202 -3.24 14.00 -11.76
CA GLY A 202 -1.98 14.34 -11.09
C GLY A 202 -1.80 15.82 -10.72
N SER A 203 -2.81 16.71 -10.96
CA SER A 203 -2.69 18.13 -10.65
C SER A 203 -2.86 18.48 -9.16
N GLY A 204 -3.06 17.51 -8.28
CA GLY A 204 -3.21 17.72 -6.85
C GLY A 204 -4.63 18.06 -6.37
N LYS A 205 -5.68 17.76 -7.16
CA LYS A 205 -7.09 18.03 -6.77
C LYS A 205 -7.46 17.43 -5.41
N THR A 206 -7.19 16.13 -5.22
CA THR A 206 -7.50 15.41 -3.97
C THR A 206 -6.67 15.93 -2.80
N THR A 207 -5.39 16.26 -3.05
CA THR A 207 -4.52 16.90 -2.06
C THR A 207 -5.06 18.24 -1.62
N PHE A 208 -5.48 19.08 -2.57
CA PHE A 208 -6.06 20.39 -2.27
C PHE A 208 -7.40 20.28 -1.56
N LEU A 209 -8.25 19.32 -1.96
CA LEU A 209 -9.53 19.05 -1.29
C LEU A 209 -9.30 18.58 0.16
N ASN A 210 -8.32 17.71 0.40
CA ASN A 210 -7.91 17.30 1.75
C ASN A 210 -7.48 18.49 2.60
N ALA A 211 -6.59 19.35 2.07
CA ALA A 211 -6.13 20.54 2.78
C ALA A 211 -7.28 21.51 3.10
N LEU A 212 -8.21 21.69 2.15
CA LEU A 212 -9.36 22.58 2.29
C LEU A 212 -10.37 22.05 3.32
N SER A 213 -10.59 20.73 3.36
CA SER A 213 -11.54 20.06 4.25
C SER A 213 -11.16 20.20 5.74
N GLN A 214 -9.90 20.50 6.06
CA GLN A 214 -9.46 20.78 7.42
C GLN A 214 -10.17 22.02 8.01
N TYR A 215 -10.61 22.93 7.17
CA TYR A 215 -11.32 24.15 7.60
C TYR A 215 -12.81 23.93 7.93
N ILE A 216 -13.39 22.78 7.59
CA ILE A 216 -14.76 22.43 7.97
C ILE A 216 -14.83 22.37 9.50
N PRO A 217 -15.82 23.02 10.15
CA PRO A 217 -15.99 22.95 11.60
C PRO A 217 -16.08 21.50 12.11
N ARG A 218 -15.55 21.24 13.31
CA ARG A 218 -15.46 19.89 13.87
C ARG A 218 -16.82 19.29 14.22
N GLU A 219 -17.77 20.15 14.52
CA GLU A 219 -19.16 19.81 14.88
C GLU A 219 -20.03 19.44 13.67
N GLU A 220 -19.56 19.73 12.47
CA GLU A 220 -20.31 19.42 11.24
C GLU A 220 -20.32 17.92 10.94
N ARG A 221 -21.44 17.47 10.38
CA ARG A 221 -21.52 16.14 9.80
C ARG A 221 -20.99 16.16 8.38
N ILE A 222 -19.98 15.32 8.11
CA ILE A 222 -19.35 15.23 6.80
C ILE A 222 -19.67 13.88 6.18
N ILE A 223 -20.04 13.89 4.91
CA ILE A 223 -20.23 12.69 4.12
C ILE A 223 -19.30 12.79 2.91
N THR A 224 -18.37 11.86 2.78
CA THR A 224 -17.56 11.73 1.55
C THR A 224 -18.18 10.69 0.64
N VAL A 225 -18.14 10.95 -0.65
CA VAL A 225 -18.62 10.05 -1.72
C VAL A 225 -17.52 9.98 -2.77
N GLU A 226 -16.86 8.84 -2.88
CA GLU A 226 -15.64 8.69 -3.65
C GLU A 226 -15.68 7.43 -4.51
N ASP A 227 -15.07 7.45 -5.67
CA ASP A 227 -14.87 6.23 -6.46
C ASP A 227 -13.84 5.31 -5.78
N SER A 228 -12.87 5.90 -5.12
CA SER A 228 -11.92 5.25 -4.25
C SER A 228 -11.63 6.18 -3.07
N ALA A 229 -11.75 5.70 -1.83
CA ALA A 229 -11.61 6.53 -0.64
C ALA A 229 -10.17 7.01 -0.49
N GLU A 230 -9.87 8.21 -0.98
CA GLU A 230 -8.56 8.89 -0.92
C GLU A 230 -8.54 10.03 0.11
N LEU A 231 -9.70 10.52 0.52
CA LEU A 231 -9.80 11.65 1.44
C LEU A 231 -9.45 11.25 2.88
N GLN A 232 -8.58 12.02 3.50
CA GLN A 232 -8.12 11.86 4.88
C GLN A 232 -8.61 13.05 5.74
N LEU A 233 -9.84 12.94 6.22
CA LEU A 233 -10.47 13.93 7.07
C LEU A 233 -10.13 13.61 8.53
N LEU A 234 -8.97 14.09 8.98
CA LEU A 234 -8.52 13.91 10.36
C LEU A 234 -9.36 14.74 11.32
N ASP A 235 -9.51 14.27 12.57
CA ASP A 235 -10.20 14.98 13.66
C ASP A 235 -11.67 15.36 13.38
N LYS A 236 -12.38 14.60 12.54
CA LYS A 236 -13.80 14.78 12.23
C LYS A 236 -14.63 13.65 12.84
N PRO A 237 -15.21 13.84 14.04
CA PRO A 237 -15.89 12.76 14.76
C PRO A 237 -17.18 12.28 14.08
N ASN A 238 -17.86 13.15 13.33
CA ASN A 238 -19.09 12.80 12.61
C ASN A 238 -18.84 12.67 11.11
N LEU A 239 -17.99 11.71 10.72
CA LEU A 239 -17.61 11.43 9.34
C LEU A 239 -18.25 10.13 8.85
N VAL A 240 -18.93 10.20 7.72
CA VAL A 240 -19.44 9.04 6.98
C VAL A 240 -18.69 8.96 5.65
N ARG A 241 -18.04 7.82 5.39
CA ARG A 241 -17.30 7.60 4.14
C ARG A 241 -18.05 6.60 3.28
N LEU A 242 -18.38 6.99 2.07
CA LEU A 242 -19.05 6.16 1.06
C LEU A 242 -18.13 5.98 -0.12
N GLU A 243 -17.96 4.74 -0.54
CA GLU A 243 -17.18 4.37 -1.73
C GLU A 243 -18.09 3.66 -2.73
N THR A 244 -17.92 3.98 -4.02
CA THR A 244 -18.65 3.30 -5.09
C THR A 244 -18.16 1.85 -5.19
N ARG A 245 -19.04 0.98 -5.63
CA ARG A 245 -18.69 -0.42 -5.85
C ARG A 245 -19.19 -0.87 -7.22
N ASN A 246 -18.29 -1.41 -8.03
CA ASN A 246 -18.66 -2.05 -9.29
C ASN A 246 -19.40 -3.37 -9.04
N ALA A 247 -20.20 -3.79 -10.03
CA ALA A 247 -20.81 -5.11 -10.03
C ALA A 247 -19.70 -6.18 -9.93
N ASN A 248 -19.92 -7.20 -9.10
CA ASN A 248 -19.05 -8.36 -9.06
C ASN A 248 -19.70 -9.56 -9.75
N THR A 249 -18.91 -10.60 -10.00
CA THR A 249 -19.35 -11.85 -10.65
C THR A 249 -20.38 -12.64 -9.83
N GLU A 250 -20.58 -12.29 -8.56
CA GLU A 250 -21.54 -12.94 -7.64
C GLU A 250 -22.93 -12.30 -7.67
N GLY A 251 -23.23 -11.44 -8.65
CA GLY A 251 -24.54 -10.85 -8.85
C GLY A 251 -24.85 -9.67 -7.93
N VAL A 252 -23.85 -9.12 -7.26
CA VAL A 252 -24.03 -7.90 -6.47
C VAL A 252 -24.17 -6.71 -7.41
N THR A 253 -25.28 -5.98 -7.29
CA THR A 253 -25.53 -4.76 -8.08
C THR A 253 -24.47 -3.69 -7.78
N PRO A 254 -24.05 -2.93 -8.83
CA PRO A 254 -23.15 -1.81 -8.61
C PRO A 254 -23.82 -0.79 -7.68
N ILE A 255 -23.07 -0.28 -6.72
CA ILE A 255 -23.49 0.86 -5.92
C ILE A 255 -22.89 2.08 -6.59
N THR A 256 -23.71 2.79 -7.36
CA THR A 256 -23.41 4.15 -7.78
C THR A 256 -23.85 5.07 -6.66
N CYS A 257 -22.95 5.91 -6.17
CA CYS A 257 -23.34 6.93 -5.20
C CYS A 257 -24.23 7.94 -5.92
N LEU A 258 -25.53 7.81 -5.70
CA LEU A 258 -26.47 8.86 -6.10
C LEU A 258 -26.33 10.00 -5.08
N LEU A 259 -25.86 11.14 -5.57
CA LEU A 259 -25.99 12.41 -4.87
C LEU A 259 -27.48 12.79 -4.95
N TYR A 260 -28.15 12.74 -3.81
CA TYR A 260 -29.44 13.40 -3.60
C TYR A 260 -29.23 14.71 -2.87
#